data_84be79c8eb9ddcfa8d6c9de4aaaf3d6d
#
_entry.id   84be79c8eb9ddcfa8d6c9de4aaaf3d6d
#
_cell.length_a   1.000
_cell.length_b   1.000
_cell.length_c   1.000
_cell.angle_alpha   90.00
_cell.angle_beta   90.00
_cell.angle_gamma   90.00
#
_symmetry.space_group_name_H-M   'P 1'
#
loop_
_entity.id
_entity.type
_entity.pdbx_description
1 polymer ?
#
loop_
_entity_poly.entity_id
_entity_poly.type
_entity_poly.pdbx_seq_one_letter_code
_entity_poly.pdbx_strand_id
1 'polypeptide(L)'
;MVYLILNLGCECQTIAISLKNNALAAQSSRQGIYQRAEKVNGKTSWILSSNSNALWYNPPSEDWIIGSLDDLGTSTGGVASNGNLGISSCPYNVSEDAWKYSDNGWIIADANDVSIECLTGNDIF
;
A
#
# COMPACT_ATOMS: atom_id res chain seq x y z
N MET A 1 29.68 -3.05 10.27
CA MET A 1 29.14 -2.95 10.22
C MET A 1 28.20 -3.07 9.67
N VAL A 2 27.65 -3.05 9.46
CA VAL A 2 26.79 -3.35 9.02
C VAL A 2 25.70 -2.87 9.16
N TYR A 3 25.25 -2.38 9.40
CA TYR A 3 24.27 -1.86 9.66
C TYR A 3 23.53 -1.22 8.75
N LEU A 4 23.87 -0.91 8.05
CA LEU A 4 23.39 -0.23 7.14
C LEU A 4 22.26 -0.80 6.62
N ILE A 5 22.16 -1.83 6.55
CA ILE A 5 21.23 -2.48 5.94
C ILE A 5 20.00 -2.34 6.57
N LEU A 6 19.99 -2.05 7.66
CA LEU A 6 18.93 -2.03 8.36
C LEU A 6 17.86 -1.15 7.98
N ASN A 7 18.16 -0.15 7.46
CA ASN A 7 17.17 0.77 7.19
C ASN A 7 16.82 0.87 5.83
N LEU A 8 16.94 -0.17 5.13
CA LEU A 8 16.55 -0.15 3.83
C LEU A 8 15.09 0.04 3.75
N GLY A 9 14.61 0.63 2.79
CA GLY A 9 13.23 0.82 2.56
C GLY A 9 12.56 -0.42 2.06
N CYS A 10 11.37 -0.28 1.56
CA CYS A 10 10.63 -1.39 0.99
C CYS A 10 11.07 -1.56 -0.44
N GLU A 11 11.82 -2.62 -0.70
CA GLU A 11 12.54 -2.77 -1.96
C GLU A 11 11.84 -3.63 -3.02
N CYS A 12 10.67 -4.14 -2.74
CA CYS A 12 9.99 -5.00 -3.71
C CYS A 12 9.71 -4.23 -4.99
N GLN A 13 10.10 -4.79 -6.12
CA GLN A 13 9.94 -4.12 -7.41
C GLN A 13 8.50 -4.13 -7.90
N THR A 14 7.80 -5.24 -7.71
CA THR A 14 6.45 -5.40 -8.25
C THR A 14 5.57 -6.00 -7.18
N ILE A 15 4.44 -5.36 -6.93
CA ILE A 15 3.49 -5.87 -5.95
C ILE A 15 2.14 -6.10 -6.60
N ALA A 16 1.38 -7.04 -6.05
CA ALA A 16 0.01 -7.28 -6.46
C ALA A 16 -0.91 -6.82 -5.35
N ILE A 17 -1.90 -6.02 -5.70
CA ILE A 17 -2.95 -5.63 -4.78
C ILE A 17 -4.20 -6.36 -5.22
N SER A 18 -4.74 -7.18 -4.34
CA SER A 18 -5.93 -7.98 -4.60
C SER A 18 -7.02 -7.63 -3.62
N LEU A 19 -8.21 -7.43 -4.12
CA LEU A 19 -9.37 -7.10 -3.30
C LEU A 19 -10.43 -8.16 -3.49
N LYS A 20 -11.24 -8.42 -2.45
CA LYS A 20 -12.30 -9.40 -2.52
C LYS A 20 -13.56 -8.85 -1.87
N ASN A 21 -14.68 -9.43 -2.21
CA ASN A 21 -15.97 -9.17 -1.57
C ASN A 21 -16.32 -7.67 -1.57
N ASN A 22 -16.70 -7.12 -0.45
CA ASN A 22 -17.16 -5.73 -0.40
C ASN A 22 -16.04 -4.73 -0.71
N ALA A 23 -14.82 -5.04 -0.36
CA ALA A 23 -13.68 -4.18 -0.70
C ALA A 23 -13.52 -4.09 -2.22
N LEU A 24 -13.64 -5.21 -2.90
CA LEU A 24 -13.56 -5.23 -4.36
C LEU A 24 -14.75 -4.48 -4.97
N ALA A 25 -15.95 -4.68 -4.44
CA ALA A 25 -17.11 -4.00 -4.96
C ALA A 25 -16.98 -2.47 -4.83
N ALA A 26 -16.43 -2.00 -3.73
CA ALA A 26 -16.29 -0.57 -3.48
C ALA A 26 -15.09 0.06 -4.17
N GLN A 27 -13.99 -0.68 -4.32
CA GLN A 27 -12.72 -0.12 -4.74
C GLN A 27 -12.05 -0.94 -5.86
N SER A 28 -12.83 -1.44 -6.79
CA SER A 28 -12.32 -2.35 -7.82
C SER A 28 -11.18 -1.75 -8.65
N SER A 29 -11.17 -0.44 -8.84
CA SER A 29 -10.12 0.19 -9.65
C SER A 29 -8.74 0.16 -8.97
N ARG A 30 -8.69 -0.14 -7.68
CA ARG A 30 -7.43 -0.16 -6.95
C ARG A 30 -6.70 -1.50 -7.08
N GLN A 31 -7.38 -2.52 -7.60
CA GLN A 31 -6.77 -3.84 -7.75
C GLN A 31 -5.85 -3.87 -8.96
N GLY A 32 -4.73 -4.53 -8.85
CA GLY A 32 -3.84 -4.71 -9.98
C GLY A 32 -2.38 -4.87 -9.58
N ILE A 33 -1.52 -4.80 -10.59
CA ILE A 33 -0.08 -4.98 -10.44
C ILE A 33 0.58 -3.61 -10.45
N TYR A 34 1.29 -3.30 -9.39
CA TYR A 34 1.91 -2.00 -9.20
C TYR A 34 3.43 -2.13 -9.30
N GLN A 35 4.07 -1.15 -9.92
CA GLN A 35 5.51 -1.13 -10.09
C GLN A 35 6.14 -0.10 -9.18
N ARG A 36 7.31 -0.39 -8.66
CA ARG A 36 8.02 0.52 -7.76
C ARG A 36 8.32 1.83 -8.46
N ALA A 37 8.12 2.91 -7.74
CA ALA A 37 8.34 4.27 -8.23
C ALA A 37 9.19 5.05 -7.23
N GLU A 38 9.22 6.35 -7.38
CA GLU A 38 10.06 7.20 -6.55
C GLU A 38 9.55 7.26 -5.13
N LYS A 39 10.41 7.70 -4.21
CA LYS A 39 9.99 7.86 -2.84
C LYS A 39 8.98 9.00 -2.72
N VAL A 40 8.00 8.78 -1.88
CA VAL A 40 6.97 9.76 -1.57
C VAL A 40 6.87 9.80 -0.05
N ASN A 41 6.96 10.97 0.53
CA ASN A 41 6.95 11.14 1.98
C ASN A 41 8.05 10.34 2.66
N GLY A 42 9.17 10.16 1.97
CA GLY A 42 10.33 9.48 2.53
C GLY A 42 10.34 7.97 2.41
N LYS A 43 9.30 7.37 1.80
CA LYS A 43 9.24 5.92 1.63
C LYS A 43 8.92 5.57 0.18
N THR A 44 9.29 4.37 -0.21
CA THR A 44 9.03 3.87 -1.56
C THR A 44 7.54 3.91 -1.87
N SER A 45 7.20 4.21 -3.11
CA SER A 45 5.83 4.15 -3.60
C SER A 45 5.75 3.18 -4.77
N TRP A 46 4.53 2.79 -5.13
CA TRP A 46 4.29 1.92 -6.28
C TRP A 46 3.15 2.50 -7.10
N ILE A 47 3.19 2.33 -8.39
CA ILE A 47 2.21 2.91 -9.31
C ILE A 47 1.61 1.84 -10.21
N LEU A 48 0.29 1.87 -10.31
CA LEU A 48 -0.45 1.06 -11.27
C LEU A 48 -0.70 1.94 -12.47
N SER A 49 0.16 1.81 -13.48
CA SER A 49 0.14 2.76 -14.57
C SER A 49 -1.10 2.66 -15.45
N SER A 50 -1.71 1.49 -15.53
CA SER A 50 -2.80 1.30 -16.48
C SER A 50 -4.06 2.08 -16.09
N ASN A 51 -4.27 2.42 -14.83
CA ASN A 51 -5.42 3.20 -14.44
C ASN A 51 -5.09 4.28 -13.42
N SER A 52 -3.85 4.70 -13.41
CA SER A 52 -3.42 5.89 -12.65
C SER A 52 -3.69 5.81 -11.15
N ASN A 53 -3.45 4.67 -10.56
CA ASN A 53 -3.51 4.52 -9.12
C ASN A 53 -2.12 4.40 -8.53
N ALA A 54 -1.98 4.64 -7.24
CA ALA A 54 -0.70 4.57 -6.56
C ALA A 54 -0.88 4.09 -5.13
N LEU A 55 0.23 3.61 -4.56
CA LEU A 55 0.33 3.22 -3.16
C LEU A 55 1.46 4.00 -2.55
N TRP A 56 1.21 4.69 -1.45
CA TRP A 56 2.23 5.52 -0.77
C TRP A 56 2.01 5.53 0.74
N TYR A 57 3.03 5.95 1.48
CA TYR A 57 2.96 6.05 2.92
C TYR A 57 2.55 7.47 3.33
N ASN A 58 1.67 7.57 4.32
CA ASN A 58 1.18 8.85 4.84
C ASN A 58 1.66 9.02 6.28
N PRO A 59 2.72 9.81 6.51
CA PRO A 59 3.30 9.95 7.84
C PRO A 59 2.34 10.47 8.92
N PRO A 60 1.48 11.45 8.66
CA PRO A 60 0.61 11.95 9.72
C PRO A 60 -0.28 10.88 10.34
N SER A 61 -0.77 9.94 9.56
CA SER A 61 -1.61 8.87 10.08
C SER A 61 -0.85 7.57 10.25
N GLU A 62 0.41 7.53 9.81
CA GLU A 62 1.25 6.33 9.89
C GLU A 62 0.59 5.14 9.22
N ASP A 63 0.03 5.36 8.05
CA ASP A 63 -0.58 4.27 7.30
C ASP A 63 -0.18 4.32 5.83
N TRP A 64 -0.43 3.22 5.14
CA TRP A 64 -0.25 3.11 3.70
C TRP A 64 -1.58 3.42 3.04
N ILE A 65 -1.53 4.17 1.94
CA ILE A 65 -2.74 4.59 1.23
C ILE A 65 -2.66 4.15 -0.22
N ILE A 66 -3.76 3.61 -0.73
CA ILE A 66 -3.92 3.27 -2.13
C ILE A 66 -5.00 4.20 -2.67
N GLY A 67 -4.65 4.99 -3.65
CA GLY A 67 -5.59 5.98 -4.19
C GLY A 67 -5.23 6.41 -5.58
N SER A 68 -5.86 7.48 -6.03
CA SER A 68 -5.59 8.05 -7.35
C SER A 68 -4.20 8.64 -7.38
N LEU A 69 -3.52 8.51 -8.52
CA LEU A 69 -2.22 9.11 -8.70
C LEU A 69 -2.29 10.62 -8.51
N ASP A 70 -3.44 11.24 -8.79
CA ASP A 70 -3.60 12.68 -8.59
C ASP A 70 -3.54 13.07 -7.11
N ASP A 71 -3.77 12.12 -6.22
CA ASP A 71 -3.74 12.38 -4.78
C ASP A 71 -2.45 11.89 -4.13
N LEU A 72 -1.46 11.52 -4.94
CA LEU A 72 -0.22 10.94 -4.44
C LEU A 72 0.41 11.81 -3.38
N GLY A 73 0.72 11.20 -2.25
CA GLY A 73 1.38 11.90 -1.14
C GLY A 73 0.44 12.56 -0.15
N THR A 74 -0.87 12.56 -0.44
CA THR A 74 -1.85 13.18 0.46
C THR A 74 -2.49 12.13 1.35
N SER A 75 -3.45 12.55 2.17
CA SER A 75 -4.18 11.63 3.04
C SER A 75 -5.45 11.10 2.38
N THR A 76 -5.64 11.36 1.09
CA THR A 76 -6.85 10.97 0.37
C THR A 76 -6.61 9.68 -0.41
N GLY A 77 -7.45 8.68 -0.20
CA GLY A 77 -7.37 7.43 -0.95
C GLY A 77 -8.60 6.58 -0.73
N GLY A 78 -8.63 5.43 -1.38
CA GLY A 78 -9.77 4.51 -1.31
C GLY A 78 -9.52 3.28 -0.45
N VAL A 79 -8.27 2.90 -0.27
CA VAL A 79 -7.90 1.77 0.60
C VAL A 79 -6.76 2.26 1.46
N ALA A 80 -6.72 1.88 2.71
CA ALA A 80 -5.65 2.29 3.59
C ALA A 80 -5.40 1.24 4.65
N SER A 81 -4.18 1.20 5.16
CA SER A 81 -3.92 0.38 6.33
C SER A 81 -4.52 1.06 7.56
N ASN A 82 -4.70 0.30 8.63
CA ASN A 82 -5.40 0.80 9.79
C ASN A 82 -4.41 1.33 10.81
N GLY A 83 -3.78 2.43 10.46
CA GLY A 83 -3.04 3.30 11.36
C GLY A 83 -1.89 2.73 12.17
N ASN A 84 -1.04 3.61 12.69
CA ASN A 84 -0.03 3.28 13.71
C ASN A 84 0.93 2.14 13.38
N LEU A 85 1.27 1.99 12.11
CA LEU A 85 2.16 0.92 11.72
C LEU A 85 3.63 1.23 11.89
N GLY A 86 3.95 2.48 12.09
CA GLY A 86 5.34 2.89 12.24
C GLY A 86 6.03 3.07 10.91
N ILE A 87 7.12 3.82 10.95
CA ILE A 87 7.81 4.21 9.75
C ILE A 87 8.58 3.09 9.10
N SER A 88 8.83 2.00 9.81
CA SER A 88 9.59 0.89 9.24
C SER A 88 8.71 -0.14 8.54
N SER A 89 7.39 0.04 8.53
CA SER A 89 6.52 -0.92 7.90
C SER A 89 6.64 -0.88 6.37
N CYS A 90 6.34 -1.99 5.74
CA CYS A 90 6.17 -2.06 4.29
C CYS A 90 4.75 -2.54 4.02
N PRO A 91 4.15 -2.13 2.89
CA PRO A 91 2.73 -2.45 2.69
C PRO A 91 2.47 -3.95 2.60
N TYR A 92 3.42 -4.73 2.06
CA TYR A 92 3.23 -6.16 1.95
C TYR A 92 3.56 -6.90 3.24
N ASN A 93 3.96 -6.18 4.29
CA ASN A 93 4.17 -6.78 5.61
C ASN A 93 3.05 -6.40 6.58
N VAL A 94 2.05 -5.65 6.13
CA VAL A 94 0.93 -5.29 6.98
C VAL A 94 0.02 -6.50 7.10
N SER A 95 -0.45 -6.76 8.31
CA SER A 95 -1.35 -7.89 8.55
C SER A 95 -2.61 -7.79 7.69
N GLU A 96 -3.09 -8.93 7.20
CA GLU A 96 -4.24 -8.95 6.32
C GLU A 96 -5.53 -8.48 6.98
N ASP A 97 -5.58 -8.37 8.30
CA ASP A 97 -6.75 -7.86 8.98
C ASP A 97 -6.59 -6.40 9.38
N ALA A 98 -5.57 -5.72 8.89
CA ALA A 98 -5.28 -4.35 9.26
C ALA A 98 -5.50 -3.36 8.12
N TRP A 99 -6.50 -3.59 7.30
CA TRP A 99 -6.84 -2.73 6.18
C TRP A 99 -8.27 -2.23 6.27
N LYS A 100 -8.52 -1.10 5.63
CA LYS A 100 -9.85 -0.52 5.53
C LYS A 100 -10.05 0.02 4.12
N TYR A 101 -11.29 0.19 3.73
CA TYR A 101 -11.63 0.74 2.42
C TYR A 101 -12.74 1.76 2.56
N SER A 102 -12.86 2.64 1.59
CA SER A 102 -13.85 3.68 1.60
C SER A 102 -15.09 3.27 0.80
N ASP A 103 -16.27 3.37 1.45
CA ASP A 103 -17.54 3.14 0.80
C ASP A 103 -18.53 4.03 1.54
N ASN A 104 -18.54 5.32 1.20
CA ASN A 104 -19.28 6.35 1.92
C ASN A 104 -18.80 6.45 3.36
N GLY A 105 -17.48 6.39 3.53
CA GLY A 105 -16.84 6.39 4.83
C GLY A 105 -15.94 5.18 4.94
N TRP A 106 -15.04 5.20 5.91
CA TRP A 106 -14.09 4.10 6.07
C TRP A 106 -14.75 2.90 6.73
N ILE A 107 -14.51 1.72 6.17
CA ILE A 107 -15.02 0.46 6.67
C ILE A 107 -13.82 -0.46 6.87
N ILE A 108 -13.73 -1.07 8.05
CA ILE A 108 -12.66 -2.03 8.32
C ILE A 108 -12.91 -3.27 7.47
N ALA A 109 -11.91 -3.67 6.70
CA ALA A 109 -12.05 -4.83 5.82
C ALA A 109 -11.97 -6.12 6.63
N ASP A 110 -12.68 -7.14 6.17
CA ASP A 110 -12.53 -8.46 6.75
C ASP A 110 -11.17 -9.02 6.37
N ALA A 111 -10.66 -9.92 7.16
CA ALA A 111 -9.36 -10.52 6.91
C ALA A 111 -9.34 -11.13 5.51
N ASN A 112 -8.25 -10.91 4.79
CA ASN A 112 -8.05 -11.41 3.43
C ASN A 112 -8.85 -10.69 2.34
N ASP A 113 -9.68 -9.71 2.67
CA ASP A 113 -10.38 -8.96 1.64
C ASP A 113 -9.47 -7.91 0.98
N VAL A 114 -8.38 -7.53 1.64
CA VAL A 114 -7.34 -6.68 1.06
C VAL A 114 -6.02 -7.41 1.24
N SER A 115 -5.32 -7.66 0.14
CA SER A 115 -4.07 -8.39 0.17
C SER A 115 -3.04 -7.66 -0.68
N ILE A 116 -1.85 -7.46 -0.14
CA ILE A 116 -0.74 -6.86 -0.86
C ILE A 116 0.43 -7.82 -0.79
N GLU A 117 0.90 -8.23 -1.94
CA GLU A 117 1.91 -9.26 -2.03
C GLU A 117 3.09 -8.83 -2.88
N CYS A 118 4.30 -9.07 -2.42
CA CYS A 118 5.49 -8.81 -3.21
C CYS A 118 5.67 -9.95 -4.21
N LEU A 119 5.74 -9.63 -5.49
CA LEU A 119 5.84 -10.65 -6.53
C LEU A 119 7.25 -10.93 -6.99
N THR A 120 8.15 -9.95 -6.92
CA THR A 120 9.44 -10.14 -7.53
C THR A 120 10.51 -10.62 -6.60
N GLY A 121 10.33 -10.47 -5.33
CA GLY A 121 11.32 -10.96 -4.42
C GLY A 121 12.64 -10.21 -4.40
N ASN A 122 12.70 -9.03 -4.97
CA ASN A 122 13.93 -8.28 -4.93
C ASN A 122 14.42 -8.01 -3.55
N ASP A 123 13.54 -7.91 -2.63
CA ASP A 123 13.93 -7.58 -1.26
C ASP A 123 14.26 -8.82 -0.47
N ILE A 124 14.40 -9.94 -1.09
CA ILE A 124 14.85 -11.08 -0.35
C ILE A 124 16.33 -11.15 -0.36
N PHE A 125 17.01 -10.31 -1.00
CA PHE A 125 18.45 -10.34 -0.94
C PHE A 125 18.98 -9.25 -0.08
#